data_d7dee658d802fa9ef5bfde092414a959
#
_entry.id   d7dee658d802fa9ef5bfde092414a959
#
_cell.length_a   1.000
_cell.length_b   1.000
_cell.length_c   1.000
_cell.angle_alpha   90.00
_cell.angle_beta   90.00
_cell.angle_gamma   90.00
#
_symmetry.space_group_name_H-M   'P 1'
#
loop_
_entity.id
_entity.type
_entity.pdbx_description
1 polymer ?
#
loop_
_entity_poly.entity_id
_entity_poly.type
_entity_poly.pdbx_seq_one_letter_code
_entity_poly.pdbx_strand_id
1 'polypeptide(L)'
;MLGACAALFGTAQDKTPATTVNHPDWSRNAVIYEVNVRQSTPEGTFEAFLPQIPRLKDLGVDILWFMPIHPISEDGRKGKLGSYYAVRDYKGVNPEFGNIDDFRKVVKAAHENGMKVIIDWVPNHSGRDNAWVKNHPDWYQRNEKGEMFGPYDWTDVYKFDYSNPEMRKAMTDAMAYWLREADIDGFRCDVAFEVPTDFWNENRPQLEAVKPGIFMLAEAPNPELLEHGFDMDYNWPMKDLFSAIAATSGQYTFKGEDGNIKQFPEKHASDIYVRLEEEANNYPADSYLMNMTTNHDLNSWEGTEFERLGNLNEAFAVLMYTLPGMPLIYTGQEVGMNRAFEFFEKDEAPDWNSGKDVTAFYRKLNDLKHSRKELAAGSKEGAKLERIATASDDVIAFRRGNVITVANLGKTAVKPFKKAPSVKGMTNWTTGKPAVVPKTMQPGEYLIFVGE
;
A
#
# COMPACT_ATOMS: atom_id res chain seq x y z
N MET A 1 11.07 48.35 40.71
CA MET A 1 9.88 47.46 40.65
C MET A 1 9.92 46.82 39.25
N LEU A 2 10.39 45.56 39.21
CA LEU A 2 10.41 44.73 38.01
C LEU A 2 9.07 44.00 37.92
N GLY A 3 8.30 44.30 36.88
CA GLY A 3 7.08 43.57 36.54
C GLY A 3 7.39 42.38 35.64
N ALA A 4 7.27 41.17 36.13
CA ALA A 4 7.37 39.96 35.34
C ALA A 4 6.13 39.79 34.45
N CYS A 5 6.27 39.85 33.14
CA CYS A 5 5.28 39.39 32.17
C CYS A 5 5.35 37.86 32.11
N ALA A 6 4.42 37.17 32.72
CA ALA A 6 4.19 35.74 32.51
C ALA A 6 3.49 35.57 31.14
N ALA A 7 4.21 35.04 30.18
CA ALA A 7 3.63 34.59 28.92
C ALA A 7 2.81 33.32 29.20
N LEU A 8 1.50 33.45 29.06
CA LEU A 8 0.57 32.31 29.00
C LEU A 8 0.82 31.56 27.68
N PHE A 9 1.57 30.48 27.73
CA PHE A 9 1.57 29.46 26.70
C PHE A 9 0.22 28.73 26.78
N GLY A 10 -0.71 29.15 25.94
CA GLY A 10 -1.90 28.38 25.67
C GLY A 10 -1.49 27.06 25.06
N THR A 11 -1.80 25.96 25.73
CA THR A 11 -1.74 24.61 25.14
C THR A 11 -2.71 24.58 23.98
N ALA A 12 -2.18 24.58 22.75
CA ALA A 12 -2.96 24.15 21.60
C ALA A 12 -3.40 22.72 21.89
N GLN A 13 -4.69 22.52 22.13
CA GLN A 13 -5.26 21.19 22.14
C GLN A 13 -5.07 20.61 20.75
N ASP A 14 -4.26 19.55 20.67
CA ASP A 14 -4.16 18.68 19.50
C ASP A 14 -5.57 18.19 19.14
N LYS A 15 -6.19 18.82 18.15
CA LYS A 15 -7.40 18.32 17.53
C LYS A 15 -7.01 17.54 16.29
N THR A 16 -6.39 16.38 16.49
CA THR A 16 -6.37 15.37 15.43
C THR A 16 -7.83 14.99 15.14
N PRO A 17 -8.29 15.03 13.89
CA PRO A 17 -9.63 14.58 13.55
C PRO A 17 -9.89 13.18 14.12
N ALA A 18 -11.09 12.91 14.59
CA ALA A 18 -11.47 11.57 15.03
C ALA A 18 -12.02 10.78 13.83
N THR A 19 -11.54 9.57 13.62
CA THR A 19 -12.20 8.66 12.67
C THR A 19 -13.47 8.09 13.29
N THR A 20 -14.52 7.98 12.48
CA THR A 20 -15.74 7.21 12.79
C THR A 20 -15.70 5.81 12.19
N VAL A 21 -14.65 5.50 11.42
CA VAL A 21 -14.48 4.18 10.78
C VAL A 21 -14.19 3.14 11.87
N ASN A 22 -14.99 2.10 11.88
CA ASN A 22 -14.76 0.94 12.73
C ASN A 22 -13.96 -0.11 11.96
N HIS A 23 -12.63 -0.09 12.15
CA HIS A 23 -11.74 -1.03 11.48
C HIS A 23 -12.06 -2.47 11.86
N PRO A 24 -12.11 -3.41 10.91
CA PRO A 24 -12.26 -4.82 11.21
C PRO A 24 -11.09 -5.32 12.08
N ASP A 25 -11.37 -6.05 13.17
CA ASP A 25 -10.32 -6.52 14.10
C ASP A 25 -9.22 -7.33 13.39
N TRP A 26 -9.59 -8.11 12.37
CA TRP A 26 -8.64 -8.90 11.58
C TRP A 26 -7.63 -8.06 10.80
N SER A 27 -7.88 -6.76 10.58
CA SER A 27 -7.00 -5.90 9.77
C SER A 27 -5.78 -5.35 10.53
N ARG A 28 -5.81 -5.30 11.87
CA ARG A 28 -4.84 -4.56 12.66
C ARG A 28 -3.40 -5.06 12.56
N ASN A 29 -3.20 -6.35 12.45
CA ASN A 29 -1.87 -6.97 12.26
C ASN A 29 -1.67 -7.56 10.87
N ALA A 30 -2.55 -7.22 9.93
CA ALA A 30 -2.55 -7.82 8.61
C ALA A 30 -1.35 -7.39 7.77
N VAL A 31 -1.01 -8.28 6.84
CA VAL A 31 -0.10 -8.08 5.71
C VAL A 31 -0.90 -8.19 4.43
N ILE A 32 -0.84 -7.17 3.59
CA ILE A 32 -1.54 -7.13 2.31
C ILE A 32 -0.62 -7.60 1.18
N TYR A 33 -1.16 -8.41 0.28
CA TYR A 33 -0.48 -8.88 -0.92
C TYR A 33 -1.27 -8.46 -2.16
N GLU A 34 -0.62 -7.71 -3.03
CA GLU A 34 -1.20 -7.25 -4.29
C GLU A 34 -1.02 -8.31 -5.37
N VAL A 35 -2.15 -8.83 -5.86
CA VAL A 35 -2.22 -9.91 -6.85
C VAL A 35 -2.42 -9.33 -8.25
N ASN A 36 -1.43 -9.48 -9.10
CA ASN A 36 -1.56 -9.27 -10.54
C ASN A 36 -1.91 -10.62 -11.20
N VAL A 37 -3.20 -10.90 -11.40
CA VAL A 37 -3.66 -12.19 -11.93
C VAL A 37 -3.03 -12.49 -13.29
N ARG A 38 -3.03 -11.51 -14.22
CA ARG A 38 -2.45 -11.66 -15.55
C ARG A 38 -1.02 -12.17 -15.51
N GLN A 39 -0.23 -11.71 -14.54
CA GLN A 39 1.21 -11.97 -14.45
C GLN A 39 1.60 -13.06 -13.46
N SER A 40 0.68 -13.51 -12.59
CA SER A 40 1.02 -14.44 -11.49
C SER A 40 1.32 -15.87 -11.94
N THR A 41 0.81 -16.30 -13.09
CA THR A 41 1.01 -17.65 -13.63
C THR A 41 1.18 -17.60 -15.14
N PRO A 42 1.74 -18.64 -15.78
CA PRO A 42 1.83 -18.68 -17.24
C PRO A 42 0.47 -18.51 -17.93
N GLU A 43 -0.60 -19.07 -17.38
CA GLU A 43 -1.96 -18.97 -17.90
C GLU A 43 -2.59 -17.60 -17.61
N GLY A 44 -2.26 -16.98 -16.47
CA GLY A 44 -2.83 -15.72 -16.02
C GLY A 44 -4.32 -15.78 -15.66
N THR A 45 -4.77 -16.93 -15.15
CA THR A 45 -6.19 -17.19 -14.82
C THR A 45 -6.42 -17.41 -13.33
N PHE A 46 -7.67 -17.26 -12.88
CA PHE A 46 -8.07 -17.58 -11.50
C PHE A 46 -7.83 -19.05 -11.17
N GLU A 47 -8.12 -19.97 -12.10
CA GLU A 47 -7.90 -21.40 -11.90
C GLU A 47 -6.41 -21.72 -11.66
N ALA A 48 -5.53 -21.12 -12.48
CA ALA A 48 -4.09 -21.28 -12.34
C ALA A 48 -3.54 -20.58 -11.08
N PHE A 49 -4.24 -19.56 -10.54
CA PHE A 49 -3.85 -18.88 -9.31
C PHE A 49 -4.20 -19.69 -8.04
N LEU A 50 -5.22 -20.56 -8.07
CA LEU A 50 -5.65 -21.32 -6.88
C LEU A 50 -4.49 -22.01 -6.13
N PRO A 51 -3.52 -22.68 -6.78
CA PRO A 51 -2.37 -23.28 -6.10
C PRO A 51 -1.45 -22.28 -5.38
N GLN A 52 -1.53 -20.98 -5.68
CA GLN A 52 -0.73 -19.95 -5.01
C GLN A 52 -1.28 -19.61 -3.62
N ILE A 53 -2.58 -19.86 -3.35
CA ILE A 53 -3.23 -19.49 -2.09
C ILE A 53 -2.56 -20.14 -0.87
N PRO A 54 -2.30 -21.47 -0.82
CA PRO A 54 -1.56 -22.08 0.29
C PRO A 54 -0.14 -21.51 0.43
N ARG A 55 0.57 -21.23 -0.67
CA ARG A 55 1.91 -20.62 -0.65
C ARG A 55 1.89 -19.24 -0.01
N LEU A 56 0.89 -18.41 -0.37
CA LEU A 56 0.72 -17.07 0.21
C LEU A 56 0.33 -17.13 1.69
N LYS A 57 -0.48 -18.12 2.09
CA LYS A 57 -0.76 -18.40 3.50
C LYS A 57 0.49 -18.77 4.27
N ASP A 58 1.33 -19.65 3.72
CA ASP A 58 2.62 -20.05 4.31
C ASP A 58 3.62 -18.89 4.36
N LEU A 59 3.51 -17.92 3.45
CA LEU A 59 4.26 -16.66 3.50
C LEU A 59 3.82 -15.77 4.67
N GLY A 60 2.58 -15.91 5.14
CA GLY A 60 1.99 -15.08 6.20
C GLY A 60 1.17 -13.91 5.66
N VAL A 61 0.56 -14.04 4.49
CA VAL A 61 -0.35 -13.05 3.92
C VAL A 61 -1.73 -13.17 4.56
N ASP A 62 -2.38 -12.03 4.82
CA ASP A 62 -3.72 -11.97 5.41
C ASP A 62 -4.77 -11.40 4.45
N ILE A 63 -4.38 -10.46 3.59
CA ILE A 63 -5.27 -9.80 2.64
C ILE A 63 -4.72 -10.01 1.23
N LEU A 64 -5.53 -10.60 0.35
CA LEU A 64 -5.28 -10.63 -1.09
C LEU A 64 -6.01 -9.45 -1.73
N TRP A 65 -5.26 -8.47 -2.24
CA TRP A 65 -5.78 -7.40 -3.05
C TRP A 65 -5.58 -7.76 -4.52
N PHE A 66 -6.67 -8.09 -5.21
CA PHE A 66 -6.66 -8.36 -6.65
C PHE A 66 -6.71 -7.04 -7.43
N MET A 67 -5.71 -6.78 -8.29
CA MET A 67 -5.77 -5.73 -9.30
C MET A 67 -7.07 -5.88 -10.11
N PRO A 68 -7.54 -4.85 -10.87
CA PRO A 68 -8.88 -4.88 -11.46
C PRO A 68 -9.15 -6.17 -12.24
N ILE A 69 -10.24 -6.84 -11.88
CA ILE A 69 -10.66 -8.13 -12.46
C ILE A 69 -11.72 -7.99 -13.55
N HIS A 70 -12.10 -6.77 -13.87
CA HIS A 70 -13.19 -6.45 -14.78
C HIS A 70 -12.77 -6.58 -16.25
N PRO A 71 -13.73 -6.78 -17.18
CA PRO A 71 -13.48 -6.72 -18.61
C PRO A 71 -12.86 -5.37 -18.99
N ILE A 72 -11.87 -5.41 -19.86
CA ILE A 72 -11.11 -4.23 -20.30
C ILE A 72 -11.71 -3.67 -21.60
N SER A 73 -11.81 -2.34 -21.69
CA SER A 73 -12.26 -1.60 -22.87
C SER A 73 -11.43 -1.99 -24.13
N GLU A 74 -12.12 -2.06 -25.26
CA GLU A 74 -11.51 -2.26 -26.58
C GLU A 74 -11.37 -0.94 -27.34
N ASP A 75 -12.24 0.04 -27.07
CA ASP A 75 -12.14 1.37 -27.67
C ASP A 75 -11.01 2.18 -27.04
N GLY A 76 -10.07 2.58 -27.85
CA GLY A 76 -8.88 3.32 -27.39
C GLY A 76 -7.85 2.48 -26.64
N ARG A 77 -7.95 1.14 -26.69
CA ARG A 77 -7.08 0.19 -25.99
C ARG A 77 -5.60 0.48 -26.22
N LYS A 78 -4.82 0.54 -25.15
CA LYS A 78 -3.36 0.63 -25.17
C LYS A 78 -2.76 -0.79 -25.16
N GLY A 79 -1.75 -1.06 -25.99
CA GLY A 79 -1.16 -2.39 -26.14
C GLY A 79 -2.16 -3.44 -26.63
N LYS A 80 -1.84 -4.71 -26.49
CA LYS A 80 -2.72 -5.81 -26.94
C LYS A 80 -3.86 -6.09 -25.96
N LEU A 81 -3.54 -6.08 -24.66
CA LEU A 81 -4.47 -6.51 -23.62
C LEU A 81 -5.14 -5.33 -22.89
N GLY A 82 -4.63 -4.13 -23.07
CA GLY A 82 -5.18 -2.91 -22.49
C GLY A 82 -4.87 -2.71 -21.02
N SER A 83 -5.25 -1.54 -20.52
CA SER A 83 -5.15 -1.18 -19.12
C SER A 83 -6.22 -1.91 -18.29
N TYR A 84 -5.82 -2.51 -17.18
CA TYR A 84 -6.74 -3.06 -16.17
C TYR A 84 -7.75 -2.01 -15.68
N TYR A 85 -7.36 -0.74 -15.71
CA TYR A 85 -8.14 0.40 -15.21
C TYR A 85 -9.08 1.00 -16.25
N ALA A 86 -9.11 0.49 -17.50
CA ALA A 86 -10.10 0.86 -18.51
C ALA A 86 -11.32 -0.08 -18.41
N VAL A 87 -12.11 0.03 -17.34
CA VAL A 87 -13.20 -0.89 -17.00
C VAL A 87 -14.36 -0.79 -17.99
N ARG A 88 -14.65 -1.92 -18.69
CA ARG A 88 -15.76 -2.03 -19.64
C ARG A 88 -17.08 -2.41 -18.99
N ASP A 89 -17.05 -3.23 -17.92
CA ASP A 89 -18.22 -3.69 -17.18
C ASP A 89 -17.88 -3.88 -15.69
N TYR A 90 -18.50 -3.10 -14.83
CA TYR A 90 -18.28 -3.13 -13.38
C TYR A 90 -18.80 -4.40 -12.68
N LYS A 91 -19.65 -5.18 -13.33
CA LYS A 91 -20.20 -6.44 -12.79
C LYS A 91 -19.71 -7.68 -13.53
N GLY A 92 -18.91 -7.49 -14.56
CA GLY A 92 -18.28 -8.56 -15.33
C GLY A 92 -16.92 -8.97 -14.76
N VAL A 93 -16.50 -10.19 -15.10
CA VAL A 93 -15.15 -10.69 -14.93
C VAL A 93 -14.44 -10.67 -16.27
N ASN A 94 -13.17 -10.25 -16.30
CA ASN A 94 -12.34 -10.28 -17.50
C ASN A 94 -12.23 -11.74 -18.01
N PRO A 95 -12.69 -12.02 -19.24
CA PRO A 95 -12.66 -13.38 -19.79
C PRO A 95 -11.25 -13.97 -19.91
N GLU A 96 -10.19 -13.14 -19.91
CA GLU A 96 -8.81 -13.61 -19.80
C GLU A 96 -8.53 -14.34 -18.49
N PHE A 97 -9.19 -13.97 -17.40
CA PHE A 97 -8.99 -14.53 -16.06
C PHE A 97 -9.91 -15.69 -15.76
N GLY A 98 -11.01 -15.85 -16.49
CA GLY A 98 -12.06 -16.84 -16.28
C GLY A 98 -13.44 -16.19 -16.18
N ASN A 99 -14.24 -16.63 -15.22
CA ASN A 99 -15.59 -16.14 -14.97
C ASN A 99 -15.85 -15.93 -13.47
N ILE A 100 -17.05 -15.48 -13.10
CA ILE A 100 -17.38 -15.19 -11.70
C ILE A 100 -17.33 -16.43 -10.80
N ASP A 101 -17.66 -17.62 -11.32
CA ASP A 101 -17.59 -18.85 -10.53
C ASP A 101 -16.14 -19.26 -10.26
N ASP A 102 -15.23 -18.99 -11.17
CA ASP A 102 -13.79 -19.21 -10.96
C ASP A 102 -13.25 -18.22 -9.91
N PHE A 103 -13.69 -16.96 -9.95
CA PHE A 103 -13.32 -15.99 -8.90
C PHE A 103 -13.91 -16.37 -7.54
N ARG A 104 -15.17 -16.84 -7.48
CA ARG A 104 -15.78 -17.36 -6.25
C ARG A 104 -14.98 -18.51 -5.64
N LYS A 105 -14.41 -19.40 -6.46
CA LYS A 105 -13.51 -20.47 -5.98
C LYS A 105 -12.24 -19.90 -5.34
N VAL A 106 -11.68 -18.85 -5.92
CA VAL A 106 -10.52 -18.15 -5.35
C VAL A 106 -10.86 -17.52 -4.01
N VAL A 107 -11.95 -16.76 -3.92
CA VAL A 107 -12.41 -16.14 -2.67
C VAL A 107 -12.66 -17.19 -1.59
N LYS A 108 -13.37 -18.27 -1.94
CA LYS A 108 -13.62 -19.37 -1.02
C LYS A 108 -12.33 -20.02 -0.52
N ALA A 109 -11.38 -20.30 -1.42
CA ALA A 109 -10.10 -20.89 -1.06
C ALA A 109 -9.27 -19.96 -0.15
N ALA A 110 -9.31 -18.64 -0.41
CA ALA A 110 -8.68 -17.65 0.46
C ALA A 110 -9.29 -17.67 1.87
N HIS A 111 -10.63 -17.64 1.98
CA HIS A 111 -11.34 -17.70 3.25
C HIS A 111 -11.08 -19.01 4.01
N GLU A 112 -11.04 -20.16 3.34
CA GLU A 112 -10.69 -21.48 3.94
C GLU A 112 -9.27 -21.51 4.48
N ASN A 113 -8.38 -20.68 3.93
CA ASN A 113 -7.02 -20.47 4.43
C ASN A 113 -6.89 -19.29 5.42
N GLY A 114 -8.00 -18.70 5.86
CA GLY A 114 -8.03 -17.59 6.82
C GLY A 114 -7.56 -16.26 6.28
N MET A 115 -7.50 -16.09 4.95
CA MET A 115 -7.18 -14.84 4.28
C MET A 115 -8.43 -14.09 3.86
N LYS A 116 -8.34 -12.79 3.71
CA LYS A 116 -9.36 -11.88 3.22
C LYS A 116 -9.11 -11.51 1.76
N VAL A 117 -10.15 -11.14 1.04
CA VAL A 117 -10.07 -10.76 -0.38
C VAL A 117 -10.67 -9.39 -0.59
N ILE A 118 -9.89 -8.47 -1.13
CA ILE A 118 -10.38 -7.19 -1.64
C ILE A 118 -10.09 -7.10 -3.14
N ILE A 119 -10.94 -6.38 -3.87
CA ILE A 119 -10.72 -6.12 -5.29
C ILE A 119 -10.41 -4.65 -5.54
N ASP A 120 -9.63 -4.41 -6.58
CA ASP A 120 -9.39 -3.07 -7.08
C ASP A 120 -10.64 -2.51 -7.73
N TRP A 121 -11.03 -1.32 -7.33
CA TRP A 121 -12.22 -0.63 -7.80
C TRP A 121 -11.83 0.69 -8.47
N VAL A 122 -12.31 0.91 -9.68
CA VAL A 122 -11.96 2.08 -10.50
C VAL A 122 -13.13 3.06 -10.54
N PRO A 123 -13.30 3.94 -9.54
CA PRO A 123 -14.51 4.77 -9.41
C PRO A 123 -14.44 6.09 -10.19
N ASN A 124 -13.24 6.59 -10.52
CA ASN A 124 -13.08 7.91 -11.12
C ASN A 124 -13.45 7.96 -12.61
N HIS A 125 -13.31 6.85 -13.32
CA HIS A 125 -13.48 6.76 -14.78
C HIS A 125 -13.87 5.35 -15.21
N SER A 126 -14.33 5.20 -16.43
CA SER A 126 -14.55 3.90 -17.06
C SER A 126 -13.89 3.83 -18.44
N GLY A 127 -13.76 2.62 -18.96
CA GLY A 127 -13.39 2.40 -20.37
C GLY A 127 -14.41 3.07 -21.31
N ARG A 128 -13.95 3.44 -22.49
CA ARG A 128 -14.73 4.23 -23.46
C ARG A 128 -15.92 3.48 -24.06
N ASP A 129 -15.88 2.15 -24.08
CA ASP A 129 -16.97 1.28 -24.53
C ASP A 129 -17.77 0.64 -23.37
N ASN A 130 -17.63 1.18 -22.14
CA ASN A 130 -18.52 0.82 -21.04
C ASN A 130 -19.98 1.11 -21.44
N ALA A 131 -20.89 0.20 -21.09
CA ALA A 131 -22.31 0.34 -21.44
C ALA A 131 -22.94 1.64 -20.92
N TRP A 132 -22.44 2.20 -19.81
CA TRP A 132 -22.91 3.46 -19.25
C TRP A 132 -22.59 4.66 -20.15
N VAL A 133 -21.50 4.63 -20.92
CA VAL A 133 -21.18 5.69 -21.90
C VAL A 133 -22.30 5.90 -22.91
N LYS A 134 -22.88 4.80 -23.39
CA LYS A 134 -23.98 4.83 -24.35
C LYS A 134 -25.33 5.07 -23.70
N ASN A 135 -25.59 4.41 -22.57
CA ASN A 135 -26.93 4.38 -21.96
C ASN A 135 -27.18 5.59 -21.06
N HIS A 136 -26.11 6.16 -20.49
CA HIS A 136 -26.14 7.25 -19.53
C HIS A 136 -25.00 8.27 -19.83
N PRO A 137 -25.02 8.91 -21.01
CA PRO A 137 -23.95 9.84 -21.41
C PRO A 137 -23.87 11.09 -20.52
N ASP A 138 -24.89 11.36 -19.73
CA ASP A 138 -24.98 12.40 -18.70
C ASP A 138 -24.26 12.03 -17.38
N TRP A 139 -23.77 10.81 -17.24
CA TRP A 139 -22.95 10.37 -16.10
C TRP A 139 -21.48 10.71 -16.24
N TYR A 140 -21.09 11.31 -17.39
CA TYR A 140 -19.69 11.60 -17.71
C TYR A 140 -19.45 13.11 -17.84
N GLN A 141 -18.33 13.55 -17.31
CA GLN A 141 -17.88 14.93 -17.45
C GLN A 141 -17.62 15.28 -18.91
N ARG A 142 -17.78 16.58 -19.23
CA ARG A 142 -17.54 17.12 -20.57
C ARG A 142 -16.56 18.29 -20.50
N ASN A 143 -15.70 18.37 -21.50
CA ASN A 143 -14.80 19.50 -21.69
C ASN A 143 -15.56 20.73 -22.23
N GLU A 144 -14.88 21.84 -22.43
CA GLU A 144 -15.45 23.10 -22.96
C GLU A 144 -16.09 22.94 -24.34
N LYS A 145 -15.72 21.89 -25.09
CA LYS A 145 -16.31 21.56 -26.41
C LYS A 145 -17.53 20.65 -26.32
N GLY A 146 -17.91 20.25 -25.13
CA GLY A 146 -19.00 19.31 -24.90
C GLY A 146 -18.66 17.84 -25.14
N GLU A 147 -17.38 17.50 -25.27
CA GLU A 147 -16.90 16.14 -25.49
C GLU A 147 -16.56 15.46 -24.16
N MET A 148 -16.84 14.16 -24.04
CA MET A 148 -16.32 13.34 -22.93
C MET A 148 -14.79 13.28 -23.02
N PHE A 149 -14.11 13.22 -21.88
CA PHE A 149 -12.65 13.18 -21.83
C PHE A 149 -12.15 12.24 -20.71
N GLY A 150 -10.93 11.76 -20.87
CA GLY A 150 -10.20 11.06 -19.81
C GLY A 150 -9.49 12.04 -18.88
N PRO A 151 -9.31 11.72 -17.60
CA PRO A 151 -8.45 12.51 -16.72
C PRO A 151 -6.99 12.43 -17.20
N TYR A 152 -6.23 13.49 -16.95
CA TYR A 152 -4.80 13.57 -17.32
C TYR A 152 -4.57 13.29 -18.83
N ASP A 153 -3.63 12.42 -19.17
CA ASP A 153 -3.32 11.96 -20.54
C ASP A 153 -3.91 10.56 -20.84
N TRP A 154 -4.88 10.09 -20.04
CA TRP A 154 -5.49 8.77 -20.18
C TRP A 154 -6.55 8.77 -21.28
N THR A 155 -6.14 8.40 -22.49
CA THR A 155 -6.96 8.49 -23.71
C THR A 155 -7.92 7.33 -23.92
N ASP A 156 -7.83 6.27 -23.11
CA ASP A 156 -8.61 5.03 -23.18
C ASP A 156 -9.82 5.00 -22.24
N VAL A 157 -10.07 6.09 -21.51
CA VAL A 157 -11.12 6.18 -20.49
C VAL A 157 -11.91 7.49 -20.57
N TYR A 158 -13.06 7.54 -19.88
CA TYR A 158 -13.89 8.73 -19.68
C TYR A 158 -14.16 8.96 -18.19
N LYS A 159 -14.02 10.23 -17.73
CA LYS A 159 -14.20 10.63 -16.33
C LYS A 159 -15.69 10.72 -15.96
N PHE A 160 -16.08 10.15 -14.82
CA PHE A 160 -17.43 10.25 -14.28
C PHE A 160 -17.78 11.64 -13.74
N ASP A 161 -19.07 11.97 -13.77
CA ASP A 161 -19.64 13.16 -13.14
C ASP A 161 -20.38 12.79 -11.85
N TYR A 162 -19.70 12.96 -10.73
CA TYR A 162 -20.25 12.69 -9.40
C TYR A 162 -21.29 13.70 -8.91
N SER A 163 -21.62 14.74 -9.69
CA SER A 163 -22.78 15.60 -9.43
C SER A 163 -24.10 14.89 -9.76
N ASN A 164 -24.06 13.80 -10.56
CA ASN A 164 -25.23 13.03 -10.94
C ASN A 164 -25.55 11.96 -9.88
N PRO A 165 -26.71 12.05 -9.19
CA PRO A 165 -27.07 11.13 -8.11
C PRO A 165 -27.38 9.70 -8.59
N GLU A 166 -27.84 9.52 -9.83
CA GLU A 166 -28.10 8.18 -10.39
C GLU A 166 -26.79 7.46 -10.68
N MET A 167 -25.75 8.17 -11.15
CA MET A 167 -24.41 7.62 -11.31
C MET A 167 -23.84 7.19 -9.96
N ARG A 168 -23.90 8.04 -8.92
CA ARG A 168 -23.45 7.71 -7.55
C ARG A 168 -24.13 6.42 -7.05
N LYS A 169 -25.46 6.33 -7.26
CA LYS A 169 -26.20 5.13 -6.87
C LYS A 169 -25.75 3.90 -7.66
N ALA A 170 -25.59 4.00 -8.97
CA ALA A 170 -25.16 2.89 -9.82
C ALA A 170 -23.75 2.39 -9.45
N MET A 171 -22.85 3.32 -9.09
CA MET A 171 -21.51 2.98 -8.61
C MET A 171 -21.57 2.21 -7.29
N THR A 172 -22.35 2.68 -6.32
CA THR A 172 -22.57 1.98 -5.04
C THR A 172 -23.22 0.60 -5.25
N ASP A 173 -24.24 0.50 -6.11
CA ASP A 173 -24.91 -0.77 -6.42
C ASP A 173 -23.95 -1.79 -7.08
N ALA A 174 -23.02 -1.29 -7.90
CA ALA A 174 -22.00 -2.14 -8.53
C ALA A 174 -20.97 -2.66 -7.51
N MET A 175 -20.52 -1.85 -6.56
CA MET A 175 -19.69 -2.29 -5.45
C MET A 175 -20.44 -3.33 -4.58
N ALA A 176 -21.66 -3.03 -4.18
CA ALA A 176 -22.51 -3.91 -3.38
C ALA A 176 -22.77 -5.27 -4.07
N TYR A 177 -22.79 -5.32 -5.40
CA TYR A 177 -22.90 -6.57 -6.16
C TYR A 177 -21.77 -7.54 -5.81
N TRP A 178 -20.51 -7.10 -5.76
CA TRP A 178 -19.35 -7.96 -5.48
C TRP A 178 -19.34 -8.48 -4.03
N LEU A 179 -19.80 -7.66 -3.07
CA LEU A 179 -19.98 -8.11 -1.69
C LEU A 179 -21.01 -9.25 -1.58
N ARG A 180 -22.12 -9.16 -2.34
CA ARG A 180 -23.17 -10.19 -2.33
C ARG A 180 -22.80 -11.43 -3.14
N GLU A 181 -22.30 -11.21 -4.37
CA GLU A 181 -22.17 -12.30 -5.35
C GLU A 181 -20.86 -13.06 -5.24
N ALA A 182 -19.80 -12.41 -4.79
CA ALA A 182 -18.48 -13.03 -4.66
C ALA A 182 -17.97 -13.14 -3.22
N ASP A 183 -18.73 -12.59 -2.24
CA ASP A 183 -18.37 -12.62 -0.81
C ASP A 183 -17.00 -11.99 -0.50
N ILE A 184 -16.55 -11.01 -1.29
CA ILE A 184 -15.29 -10.29 -1.03
C ILE A 184 -15.39 -9.49 0.26
N ASP A 185 -14.22 -9.11 0.84
CA ASP A 185 -14.13 -8.46 2.15
C ASP A 185 -13.90 -6.95 2.05
N GLY A 186 -13.90 -6.38 0.85
CA GLY A 186 -13.74 -4.94 0.66
C GLY A 186 -13.11 -4.55 -0.66
N PHE A 187 -12.54 -3.34 -0.69
CA PHE A 187 -12.04 -2.71 -1.92
C PHE A 187 -10.75 -1.94 -1.69
N ARG A 188 -9.88 -1.93 -2.71
CA ARG A 188 -8.92 -0.85 -2.95
C ARG A 188 -9.52 0.08 -3.99
N CYS A 189 -9.61 1.35 -3.73
CA CYS A 189 -10.25 2.31 -4.61
C CYS A 189 -9.19 3.16 -5.32
N ASP A 190 -9.13 2.99 -6.64
CA ASP A 190 -8.23 3.67 -7.57
C ASP A 190 -8.51 5.17 -7.59
N VAL A 191 -7.44 5.99 -7.54
CA VAL A 191 -7.49 7.47 -7.59
C VAL A 191 -8.60 8.04 -6.68
N ALA A 192 -8.73 7.51 -5.47
CA ALA A 192 -9.84 7.81 -4.57
C ALA A 192 -9.95 9.32 -4.22
N PHE A 193 -8.85 10.05 -4.30
CA PHE A 193 -8.78 11.50 -4.07
C PHE A 193 -9.45 12.35 -5.16
N GLU A 194 -9.66 11.80 -6.36
CA GLU A 194 -10.36 12.45 -7.48
C GLU A 194 -11.89 12.29 -7.38
N VAL A 195 -12.37 11.42 -6.52
CA VAL A 195 -13.77 11.17 -6.24
C VAL A 195 -14.18 11.99 -5.01
N PRO A 196 -15.32 12.70 -5.03
CA PRO A 196 -15.72 13.55 -3.91
C PRO A 196 -15.81 12.80 -2.58
N THR A 197 -15.26 13.39 -1.52
CA THR A 197 -15.25 12.82 -0.17
C THR A 197 -16.66 12.49 0.34
N ASP A 198 -17.66 13.33 0.03
CA ASP A 198 -19.06 13.11 0.42
C ASP A 198 -19.64 11.84 -0.20
N PHE A 199 -19.25 11.47 -1.43
CA PHE A 199 -19.62 10.18 -2.00
C PHE A 199 -19.13 9.01 -1.15
N TRP A 200 -17.87 9.04 -0.73
CA TRP A 200 -17.28 7.97 0.10
C TRP A 200 -17.96 7.88 1.47
N ASN A 201 -18.29 9.01 2.06
CA ASN A 201 -19.00 9.09 3.33
C ASN A 201 -20.43 8.54 3.26
N GLU A 202 -21.10 8.69 2.11
CA GLU A 202 -22.41 8.10 1.83
C GLU A 202 -22.33 6.63 1.40
N ASN A 203 -21.27 6.24 0.69
CA ASN A 203 -21.09 4.92 0.12
C ASN A 203 -20.78 3.88 1.19
N ARG A 204 -19.79 4.16 2.08
CA ARG A 204 -19.37 3.20 3.10
C ARG A 204 -20.50 2.62 3.94
N PRO A 205 -21.41 3.39 4.56
CA PRO A 205 -22.50 2.84 5.35
C PRO A 205 -23.44 1.91 4.55
N GLN A 206 -23.61 2.19 3.26
CA GLN A 206 -24.44 1.36 2.39
C GLN A 206 -23.78 0.01 2.11
N LEU A 207 -22.46 0.00 1.91
CA LEU A 207 -21.69 -1.24 1.75
C LEU A 207 -21.62 -2.04 3.05
N GLU A 208 -21.42 -1.40 4.20
CA GLU A 208 -21.47 -2.02 5.53
C GLU A 208 -22.82 -2.65 5.84
N ALA A 209 -23.91 -2.07 5.35
CA ALA A 209 -25.24 -2.67 5.47
C ALA A 209 -25.40 -3.97 4.66
N VAL A 210 -24.62 -4.15 3.61
CA VAL A 210 -24.58 -5.38 2.80
C VAL A 210 -23.69 -6.44 3.42
N LYS A 211 -22.47 -6.05 3.83
CA LYS A 211 -21.50 -6.93 4.48
C LYS A 211 -20.77 -6.15 5.59
N PRO A 212 -21.12 -6.37 6.87
CA PRO A 212 -20.45 -5.72 7.97
C PRO A 212 -18.96 -6.09 8.05
N GLY A 213 -18.13 -5.13 8.45
CA GLY A 213 -16.70 -5.35 8.63
C GLY A 213 -15.91 -5.42 7.32
N ILE A 214 -16.33 -4.70 6.29
CA ILE A 214 -15.56 -4.51 5.06
C ILE A 214 -14.31 -3.68 5.33
N PHE A 215 -13.29 -3.87 4.50
CA PHE A 215 -12.06 -3.11 4.52
C PHE A 215 -11.92 -2.24 3.28
N MET A 216 -11.69 -0.95 3.46
CA MET A 216 -11.59 0.03 2.38
C MET A 216 -10.18 0.65 2.38
N LEU A 217 -9.46 0.47 1.27
CA LEU A 217 -8.15 1.08 1.01
C LEU A 217 -8.28 2.15 -0.05
N ALA A 218 -7.90 3.39 0.27
CA ALA A 218 -7.86 4.49 -0.69
C ALA A 218 -6.48 4.59 -1.37
N GLU A 219 -6.46 4.70 -2.68
CA GLU A 219 -5.28 5.25 -3.33
C GLU A 219 -5.35 6.77 -3.28
N ALA A 220 -4.79 7.33 -2.23
CA ALA A 220 -4.72 8.76 -2.00
C ALA A 220 -3.68 9.06 -0.92
N PRO A 221 -3.07 10.25 -0.87
CA PRO A 221 -2.47 10.82 0.32
C PRO A 221 -3.41 11.88 0.92
N ASN A 222 -4.66 11.49 1.27
CA ASN A 222 -5.71 12.42 1.71
C ASN A 222 -6.34 12.01 3.04
N PRO A 223 -5.91 12.65 4.16
CA PRO A 223 -6.42 12.35 5.50
C PRO A 223 -7.94 12.44 5.67
N GLU A 224 -8.62 13.32 4.92
CA GLU A 224 -10.07 13.53 5.01
C GLU A 224 -10.86 12.25 4.64
N LEU A 225 -10.34 11.44 3.72
CA LEU A 225 -10.96 10.17 3.34
C LEU A 225 -11.02 9.18 4.50
N LEU A 226 -10.09 9.26 5.44
CA LEU A 226 -10.00 8.36 6.59
C LEU A 226 -10.87 8.79 7.77
N GLU A 227 -11.55 9.93 7.69
CA GLU A 227 -12.48 10.35 8.74
C GLU A 227 -13.73 9.46 8.78
N HIS A 228 -14.26 9.07 7.59
CA HIS A 228 -15.54 8.36 7.50
C HIS A 228 -15.59 7.25 6.44
N GLY A 229 -14.76 7.33 5.39
CA GLY A 229 -14.88 6.46 4.20
C GLY A 229 -13.97 5.24 4.20
N PHE A 230 -12.74 5.39 4.66
CA PHE A 230 -11.68 4.41 4.46
C PHE A 230 -10.99 3.98 5.74
N ASP A 231 -10.52 2.75 5.76
CA ASP A 231 -9.70 2.20 6.84
C ASP A 231 -8.24 2.61 6.67
N MET A 232 -7.77 2.64 5.43
CA MET A 232 -6.36 2.79 5.08
C MET A 232 -6.20 3.69 3.86
N ASP A 233 -5.09 4.42 3.84
CA ASP A 233 -4.64 5.25 2.73
C ASP A 233 -3.22 4.87 2.30
N TYR A 234 -2.83 5.20 1.08
CA TYR A 234 -1.48 4.99 0.59
C TYR A 234 -0.48 5.95 1.23
N ASN A 235 0.62 5.42 1.73
CA ASN A 235 1.73 6.26 2.21
C ASN A 235 2.69 6.65 1.07
N TRP A 236 2.14 7.26 -0.01
CA TRP A 236 2.93 7.79 -1.12
C TRP A 236 4.06 8.71 -0.66
N PRO A 237 3.83 9.66 0.28
CA PRO A 237 4.91 10.53 0.73
C PRO A 237 6.05 9.81 1.43
N MET A 238 5.79 8.72 2.18
CA MET A 238 6.85 7.90 2.79
C MET A 238 7.64 7.13 1.71
N LYS A 239 6.96 6.60 0.70
CA LYS A 239 7.61 5.93 -0.44
C LYS A 239 8.51 6.91 -1.21
N ASP A 240 8.04 8.13 -1.45
CA ASP A 240 8.84 9.18 -2.11
C ASP A 240 10.06 9.55 -1.27
N LEU A 241 9.90 9.63 0.04
CA LEU A 241 11.01 9.87 0.96
C LEU A 241 12.03 8.73 0.92
N PHE A 242 11.61 7.45 0.86
CA PHE A 242 12.53 6.32 0.69
C PHE A 242 13.34 6.43 -0.61
N SER A 243 12.68 6.79 -1.72
CA SER A 243 13.37 7.01 -3.00
C SER A 243 14.37 8.17 -2.94
N ALA A 244 14.03 9.27 -2.27
CA ALA A 244 14.91 10.43 -2.09
C ALA A 244 16.12 10.11 -1.20
N ILE A 245 15.93 9.34 -0.12
CA ILE A 245 17.03 8.87 0.75
C ILE A 245 17.95 7.93 -0.05
N ALA A 246 17.40 7.01 -0.84
CA ALA A 246 18.18 6.11 -1.68
C ALA A 246 18.97 6.88 -2.74
N ALA A 247 18.39 7.92 -3.35
CA ALA A 247 19.09 8.80 -4.29
C ALA A 247 20.22 9.57 -3.62
N THR A 248 20.01 10.16 -2.44
CA THR A 248 21.03 10.85 -1.62
C THR A 248 22.18 9.90 -1.27
N SER A 249 21.87 8.63 -1.01
CA SER A 249 22.85 7.60 -0.70
C SER A 249 23.52 6.99 -1.95
N GLY A 250 23.16 7.45 -3.16
CA GLY A 250 23.72 6.98 -4.43
C GLY A 250 23.24 5.57 -4.83
N GLN A 251 22.09 5.14 -4.34
CA GLN A 251 21.53 3.82 -4.62
C GLN A 251 20.48 3.80 -5.74
N TYR A 252 19.82 4.94 -5.99
CA TYR A 252 18.79 5.06 -7.02
C TYR A 252 19.43 5.07 -8.41
N THR A 253 19.10 4.10 -9.25
CA THR A 253 19.69 3.91 -10.59
C THR A 253 18.67 3.85 -11.71
N PHE A 254 17.38 3.88 -11.42
CA PHE A 254 16.33 3.85 -12.44
C PHE A 254 16.41 5.06 -13.36
N LYS A 255 16.29 4.81 -14.64
CA LYS A 255 16.24 5.85 -15.69
C LYS A 255 14.83 5.93 -16.25
N GLY A 256 14.29 7.13 -16.30
CA GLY A 256 13.03 7.40 -16.96
C GLY A 256 13.08 7.17 -18.48
N GLU A 257 11.96 7.35 -19.15
CA GLU A 257 11.86 7.20 -20.62
C GLU A 257 12.81 8.11 -21.40
N ASP A 258 13.16 9.26 -20.83
CA ASP A 258 14.16 10.20 -21.36
C ASP A 258 15.62 9.73 -21.19
N GLY A 259 15.83 8.57 -20.55
CA GLY A 259 17.14 7.98 -20.28
C GLY A 259 17.89 8.62 -19.11
N ASN A 260 17.27 9.57 -18.39
CA ASN A 260 17.89 10.27 -17.26
C ASN A 260 17.45 9.68 -15.93
N ILE A 261 18.32 9.75 -14.92
CA ILE A 261 17.98 9.43 -13.53
C ILE A 261 17.18 10.60 -12.96
N LYS A 262 16.01 10.31 -12.38
CA LYS A 262 15.17 11.28 -11.69
C LYS A 262 15.96 11.96 -10.57
N GLN A 263 15.87 13.27 -10.51
CA GLN A 263 16.50 14.06 -9.44
C GLN A 263 15.58 14.18 -8.25
N PHE A 264 16.13 13.99 -7.06
CA PHE A 264 15.41 14.12 -5.80
C PHE A 264 16.08 15.20 -4.92
N PRO A 265 15.32 15.83 -4.01
CA PRO A 265 15.93 16.65 -2.97
C PRO A 265 16.80 15.77 -2.05
N GLU A 266 17.84 16.35 -1.49
CA GLU A 266 18.69 15.67 -0.49
C GLU A 266 17.84 15.32 0.74
N LYS A 267 17.83 14.03 1.11
CA LYS A 267 17.10 13.50 2.24
C LYS A 267 17.91 12.47 2.99
N HIS A 268 17.73 12.43 4.31
CA HIS A 268 18.42 11.54 5.23
C HIS A 268 17.43 10.70 6.04
N ALA A 269 17.90 9.68 6.72
CA ALA A 269 17.07 8.83 7.58
C ALA A 269 16.32 9.63 8.67
N SER A 270 16.89 10.75 9.13
CA SER A 270 16.24 11.65 10.09
C SER A 270 14.99 12.34 9.57
N ASP A 271 14.83 12.52 8.24
CA ASP A 271 13.62 13.10 7.64
C ASP A 271 12.39 12.19 7.83
N ILE A 272 12.58 10.89 8.07
CA ILE A 272 11.48 9.96 8.37
C ILE A 272 10.75 10.40 9.64
N TYR A 273 11.45 10.93 10.65
CA TYR A 273 10.77 11.42 11.86
C TYR A 273 9.90 12.65 11.59
N VAL A 274 10.34 13.54 10.70
CA VAL A 274 9.55 14.71 10.27
C VAL A 274 8.26 14.22 9.60
N ARG A 275 8.38 13.24 8.69
CA ARG A 275 7.22 12.66 8.03
C ARG A 275 6.26 12.00 9.01
N LEU A 276 6.75 11.25 9.99
CA LEU A 276 5.93 10.63 11.03
C LEU A 276 5.20 11.66 11.92
N GLU A 277 5.82 12.80 12.19
CA GLU A 277 5.18 13.92 12.90
C GLU A 277 4.07 14.56 12.05
N GLU A 278 4.29 14.74 10.75
CA GLU A 278 3.26 15.21 9.80
C GLU A 278 2.07 14.23 9.75
N GLU A 279 2.32 12.93 9.67
CA GLU A 279 1.28 11.90 9.70
C GLU A 279 0.47 11.96 10.98
N ALA A 280 1.14 12.02 12.15
CA ALA A 280 0.48 12.08 13.45
C ALA A 280 -0.38 13.34 13.65
N ASN A 281 -0.02 14.45 12.99
CA ASN A 281 -0.74 15.73 13.09
C ASN A 281 -1.90 15.85 12.10
N ASN A 282 -1.81 15.19 10.94
CA ASN A 282 -2.76 15.40 9.85
C ASN A 282 -3.79 14.27 9.70
N TYR A 283 -3.41 13.04 10.04
CA TYR A 283 -4.30 11.88 9.87
C TYR A 283 -5.16 11.64 11.12
N PRO A 284 -6.40 11.16 10.96
CA PRO A 284 -7.23 10.78 12.09
C PRO A 284 -6.54 9.75 12.98
N ALA A 285 -6.71 9.89 14.28
CA ALA A 285 -6.21 8.90 15.22
C ALA A 285 -6.79 7.51 14.89
N ASP A 286 -5.97 6.47 14.99
CA ASP A 286 -6.30 5.07 14.65
C ASP A 286 -6.44 4.75 13.17
N SER A 287 -6.29 5.69 12.23
CA SER A 287 -6.24 5.38 10.80
C SER A 287 -4.98 4.59 10.42
N TYR A 288 -5.02 3.91 9.27
CA TYR A 288 -3.89 3.14 8.78
C TYR A 288 -3.26 3.82 7.58
N LEU A 289 -1.94 3.67 7.44
CA LEU A 289 -1.22 4.01 6.21
C LEU A 289 -0.58 2.74 5.65
N MET A 290 -0.70 2.55 4.35
CA MET A 290 -0.08 1.43 3.64
C MET A 290 1.37 1.77 3.31
N ASN A 291 2.30 1.08 3.95
CA ASN A 291 3.73 1.20 3.67
C ASN A 291 4.15 0.21 2.57
N MET A 292 4.92 0.68 1.60
CA MET A 292 5.35 -0.12 0.46
C MET A 292 6.73 0.30 -0.04
N THR A 293 7.45 -0.65 -0.62
CA THR A 293 8.68 -0.41 -1.38
C THR A 293 8.44 -0.58 -2.88
N THR A 294 7.40 -1.31 -3.28
CA THR A 294 6.94 -1.46 -4.66
C THR A 294 5.45 -1.77 -4.71
N ASN A 295 4.82 -1.56 -5.86
CA ASN A 295 3.47 -1.96 -6.25
C ASN A 295 3.42 -2.05 -7.79
N HIS A 296 2.23 -2.27 -8.37
CA HIS A 296 2.08 -2.36 -9.83
C HIS A 296 2.51 -1.08 -10.57
N ASP A 297 2.25 0.11 -10.01
CA ASP A 297 2.66 1.39 -10.62
C ASP A 297 4.17 1.58 -10.58
N LEU A 298 4.76 1.43 -9.40
CA LEU A 298 6.20 1.60 -9.22
C LEU A 298 6.98 0.63 -10.08
N ASN A 299 6.58 -0.65 -10.09
CA ASN A 299 7.22 -1.68 -10.89
C ASN A 299 7.13 -1.37 -12.40
N SER A 300 5.98 -0.88 -12.86
CA SER A 300 5.76 -0.62 -14.30
C SER A 300 6.37 0.71 -14.77
N TRP A 301 6.39 1.76 -13.92
CA TRP A 301 6.67 3.12 -14.37
C TRP A 301 7.88 3.79 -13.71
N GLU A 302 8.28 3.34 -12.51
CA GLU A 302 9.41 3.91 -11.77
C GLU A 302 10.58 2.93 -11.59
N GLY A 303 10.48 1.72 -12.13
CA GLY A 303 11.48 0.66 -12.04
C GLY A 303 11.32 -0.22 -10.81
N THR A 304 12.12 -1.27 -10.77
CA THR A 304 12.11 -2.24 -9.68
C THR A 304 12.58 -1.62 -8.36
N GLU A 305 12.24 -2.23 -7.23
CA GLU A 305 12.77 -1.80 -5.92
C GLU A 305 14.29 -1.88 -5.86
N PHE A 306 14.92 -2.78 -6.63
CA PHE A 306 16.38 -2.89 -6.71
C PHE A 306 17.01 -1.70 -7.42
N GLU A 307 16.38 -1.19 -8.51
CA GLU A 307 16.83 0.00 -9.23
C GLU A 307 16.58 1.28 -8.44
N ARG A 308 15.51 1.33 -7.65
CA ARG A 308 15.13 2.52 -6.87
C ARG A 308 15.81 2.60 -5.51
N LEU A 309 16.05 1.45 -4.86
CA LEU A 309 16.49 1.42 -3.46
C LEU A 309 17.87 0.77 -3.29
N GLY A 310 18.36 0.05 -4.31
CA GLY A 310 19.69 -0.58 -4.31
C GLY A 310 19.91 -1.46 -3.08
N ASN A 311 21.07 -1.33 -2.44
CA ASN A 311 21.42 -2.10 -1.25
C ASN A 311 20.67 -1.68 0.02
N LEU A 312 19.85 -0.61 -0.04
CA LEU A 312 18.97 -0.20 1.05
C LEU A 312 17.61 -0.92 1.02
N ASN A 313 17.33 -1.73 -0.01
CA ASN A 313 16.03 -2.37 -0.22
C ASN A 313 15.55 -3.16 1.01
N GLU A 314 16.38 -4.06 1.57
CA GLU A 314 16.01 -4.82 2.77
C GLU A 314 15.78 -3.92 4.00
N ALA A 315 16.60 -2.86 4.17
CA ALA A 315 16.42 -1.92 5.28
C ALA A 315 15.08 -1.17 5.17
N PHE A 316 14.69 -0.75 3.95
CA PHE A 316 13.37 -0.14 3.74
C PHE A 316 12.24 -1.16 3.89
N ALA A 317 12.41 -2.41 3.46
CA ALA A 317 11.45 -3.47 3.73
C ALA A 317 11.24 -3.66 5.24
N VAL A 318 12.31 -3.69 6.03
CA VAL A 318 12.22 -3.72 7.51
C VAL A 318 11.46 -2.51 8.06
N LEU A 319 11.71 -1.32 7.53
CA LEU A 319 11.01 -0.11 7.97
C LEU A 319 9.52 -0.16 7.64
N MET A 320 9.12 -0.65 6.47
CA MET A 320 7.69 -0.75 6.13
C MET A 320 6.90 -1.68 7.06
N TYR A 321 7.57 -2.65 7.73
CA TYR A 321 6.97 -3.52 8.74
C TYR A 321 7.00 -2.95 10.16
N THR A 322 8.01 -2.16 10.49
CA THR A 322 8.25 -1.71 11.86
C THR A 322 7.79 -0.27 12.13
N LEU A 323 7.64 0.56 11.10
CA LEU A 323 6.95 1.84 11.18
C LEU A 323 5.44 1.65 11.43
N PRO A 324 4.72 2.67 11.91
CA PRO A 324 3.26 2.62 11.97
C PRO A 324 2.65 2.36 10.59
N GLY A 325 1.61 1.53 10.52
CA GLY A 325 0.92 1.21 9.27
C GLY A 325 0.86 -0.28 8.94
N MET A 326 0.46 -0.59 7.70
CA MET A 326 0.32 -1.95 7.16
C MET A 326 1.27 -2.14 5.97
N PRO A 327 2.07 -3.22 5.94
CA PRO A 327 2.97 -3.48 4.83
C PRO A 327 2.24 -4.09 3.62
N LEU A 328 2.66 -3.69 2.42
CA LEU A 328 2.27 -4.28 1.14
C LEU A 328 3.43 -5.11 0.56
N ILE A 329 3.09 -6.30 0.04
CA ILE A 329 3.95 -7.10 -0.83
C ILE A 329 3.30 -7.15 -2.22
N TYR A 330 4.05 -6.84 -3.27
CA TYR A 330 3.58 -6.95 -4.66
C TYR A 330 3.97 -8.30 -5.28
N THR A 331 3.17 -8.80 -6.20
CA THR A 331 3.40 -10.04 -6.98
C THR A 331 4.85 -10.16 -7.47
N GLY A 332 5.57 -11.17 -7.00
CA GLY A 332 6.96 -11.45 -7.37
C GLY A 332 8.01 -10.81 -6.47
N GLN A 333 7.66 -9.86 -5.63
CA GLN A 333 8.57 -9.21 -4.70
C GLN A 333 9.16 -10.22 -3.70
N GLU A 334 8.34 -11.13 -3.22
CA GLU A 334 8.73 -12.16 -2.23
C GLU A 334 9.70 -13.22 -2.76
N VAL A 335 9.91 -13.27 -4.06
CA VAL A 335 10.92 -14.12 -4.69
C VAL A 335 12.09 -13.33 -5.27
N GLY A 336 12.16 -12.01 -4.99
CA GLY A 336 13.24 -11.14 -5.43
C GLY A 336 13.24 -10.90 -6.94
N MET A 337 12.07 -10.84 -7.57
CA MET A 337 11.93 -10.56 -8.99
C MET A 337 12.46 -9.16 -9.32
N ASN A 338 13.56 -9.09 -10.07
CA ASN A 338 14.18 -7.82 -10.47
C ASN A 338 13.91 -7.51 -11.96
N ARG A 339 12.65 -7.35 -12.29
CA ARG A 339 12.20 -6.84 -13.59
C ARG A 339 10.82 -6.19 -13.48
N ALA A 340 10.55 -5.21 -14.36
CA ALA A 340 9.23 -4.63 -14.52
C ALA A 340 8.34 -5.58 -15.34
N PHE A 341 7.05 -5.63 -15.00
CA PHE A 341 6.05 -6.28 -15.83
C PHE A 341 5.63 -5.36 -16.99
N GLU A 342 5.36 -5.95 -18.13
CA GLU A 342 4.71 -5.30 -19.25
C GLU A 342 3.24 -5.01 -18.92
N PHE A 343 2.91 -3.74 -18.63
CA PHE A 343 1.60 -3.36 -18.08
C PHE A 343 0.42 -3.70 -19.00
N PHE A 344 0.58 -3.50 -20.30
CA PHE A 344 -0.47 -3.69 -21.31
C PHE A 344 -0.44 -5.05 -22.01
N GLU A 345 0.46 -5.94 -21.59
CA GLU A 345 0.72 -7.21 -22.23
C GLU A 345 0.72 -8.36 -21.22
N LYS A 346 0.72 -9.59 -21.70
CA LYS A 346 1.06 -10.77 -20.92
C LYS A 346 2.57 -10.94 -20.90
N ASP A 347 3.13 -10.99 -19.71
CA ASP A 347 4.55 -11.19 -19.49
C ASP A 347 4.85 -12.57 -18.89
N GLU A 348 6.11 -12.91 -18.76
CA GLU A 348 6.53 -14.12 -18.06
C GLU A 348 6.16 -14.04 -16.56
N ALA A 349 5.60 -15.13 -16.03
CA ALA A 349 5.30 -15.21 -14.62
C ALA A 349 6.58 -15.22 -13.76
N PRO A 350 6.53 -14.78 -12.49
CA PRO A 350 7.65 -14.93 -11.57
C PRO A 350 8.05 -16.40 -11.41
N ASP A 351 9.35 -16.66 -11.28
CA ASP A 351 9.82 -17.99 -10.89
C ASP A 351 9.60 -18.19 -9.38
N TRP A 352 8.49 -18.80 -9.01
CA TRP A 352 8.09 -19.06 -7.62
C TRP A 352 9.04 -20.02 -6.86
N ASN A 353 9.99 -20.66 -7.55
CA ASN A 353 11.00 -21.52 -6.95
C ASN A 353 12.35 -20.82 -6.73
N SER A 354 12.49 -19.59 -7.24
CA SER A 354 13.67 -18.76 -7.04
C SER A 354 13.64 -18.01 -5.70
N GLY A 355 14.67 -17.24 -5.40
CA GLY A 355 14.69 -16.25 -4.31
C GLY A 355 14.33 -16.79 -2.91
N LYS A 356 14.69 -18.05 -2.59
CA LYS A 356 14.31 -18.69 -1.32
C LYS A 356 14.72 -17.89 -0.08
N ASP A 357 15.84 -17.19 -0.14
CA ASP A 357 16.31 -16.35 0.97
C ASP A 357 15.43 -15.10 1.11
N VAL A 358 14.99 -14.51 -0.01
CA VAL A 358 14.07 -13.37 -0.03
C VAL A 358 12.70 -13.81 0.49
N THR A 359 12.19 -14.95 0.05
CA THR A 359 10.94 -15.54 0.57
C THR A 359 11.03 -15.78 2.08
N ALA A 360 12.15 -16.33 2.55
CA ALA A 360 12.38 -16.56 3.98
C ALA A 360 12.46 -15.24 4.77
N PHE A 361 13.04 -14.19 4.18
CA PHE A 361 13.11 -12.86 4.77
C PHE A 361 11.71 -12.25 4.93
N TYR A 362 10.88 -12.22 3.88
CA TYR A 362 9.50 -11.72 3.98
C TYR A 362 8.63 -12.55 4.93
N ARG A 363 8.76 -13.89 4.92
CA ARG A 363 8.06 -14.74 5.89
C ARG A 363 8.40 -14.36 7.33
N LYS A 364 9.68 -14.16 7.65
CA LYS A 364 10.09 -13.72 8.98
C LYS A 364 9.53 -12.34 9.33
N LEU A 365 9.47 -11.40 8.39
CA LEU A 365 8.87 -10.08 8.63
C LEU A 365 7.36 -10.19 8.90
N ASN A 366 6.66 -11.06 8.16
CA ASN A 366 5.24 -11.35 8.41
C ASN A 366 5.04 -11.98 9.79
N ASP A 367 5.87 -12.95 10.17
CA ASP A 367 5.86 -13.55 11.51
C ASP A 367 6.14 -12.51 12.62
N LEU A 368 7.07 -11.58 12.38
CA LEU A 368 7.33 -10.47 13.29
C LEU A 368 6.08 -9.60 13.47
N LYS A 369 5.44 -9.21 12.37
CA LYS A 369 4.21 -8.40 12.39
C LYS A 369 3.10 -9.10 13.18
N HIS A 370 2.87 -10.38 12.93
CA HIS A 370 1.82 -11.16 13.60
C HIS A 370 2.10 -11.43 15.07
N SER A 371 3.37 -11.68 15.43
CA SER A 371 3.75 -12.02 16.80
C SER A 371 3.89 -10.80 17.72
N ARG A 372 3.89 -9.58 17.18
CA ARG A 372 4.15 -8.34 17.92
C ARG A 372 3.00 -7.37 17.75
N LYS A 373 2.05 -7.41 18.69
CA LYS A 373 0.91 -6.48 18.72
C LYS A 373 1.34 -5.00 18.74
N GLU A 374 2.53 -4.71 19.28
CA GLU A 374 3.10 -3.36 19.28
C GLU A 374 3.28 -2.81 17.87
N LEU A 375 3.41 -3.68 16.85
CA LEU A 375 3.53 -3.33 15.44
C LEU A 375 2.20 -3.24 14.71
N ALA A 376 1.06 -3.43 15.41
CA ALA A 376 -0.27 -3.30 14.81
C ALA A 376 -0.45 -1.93 14.13
N ALA A 377 -1.26 -1.90 13.08
CA ALA A 377 -1.72 -0.68 12.45
C ALA A 377 -2.74 0.03 13.34
N GLY A 378 -2.77 1.36 13.27
CA GLY A 378 -3.61 2.19 14.11
C GLY A 378 -3.10 2.36 15.54
N SER A 379 -3.64 3.36 16.23
CA SER A 379 -3.17 3.78 17.56
C SER A 379 -3.85 3.03 18.73
N LYS A 380 -4.95 2.32 18.47
CA LYS A 380 -5.65 1.59 19.54
C LYS A 380 -4.88 0.36 20.04
N GLU A 381 -4.14 -0.31 19.15
CA GLU A 381 -3.36 -1.51 19.49
C GLU A 381 -1.88 -1.32 19.27
N GLY A 382 -1.48 -0.62 18.19
CA GLY A 382 -0.09 -0.35 17.88
C GLY A 382 0.58 0.55 18.90
N ALA A 383 1.78 0.17 19.35
CA ALA A 383 2.54 1.01 20.26
C ALA A 383 3.02 2.29 19.56
N LYS A 384 2.99 3.40 20.31
CA LYS A 384 3.57 4.67 19.85
C LYS A 384 5.05 4.49 19.51
N LEU A 385 5.48 5.14 18.44
CA LEU A 385 6.88 5.17 18.06
C LEU A 385 7.63 6.18 18.95
N GLU A 386 8.71 5.72 19.56
CA GLU A 386 9.61 6.52 20.39
C GLU A 386 10.97 6.63 19.68
N ARG A 387 11.37 7.85 19.33
CA ARG A 387 12.66 8.11 18.69
C ARG A 387 13.82 7.78 19.66
N ILE A 388 14.84 7.08 19.14
CA ILE A 388 16.10 6.86 19.83
C ILE A 388 17.16 7.76 19.19
N ALA A 389 17.90 8.54 20.02
CA ALA A 389 18.89 9.47 19.52
C ALA A 389 20.08 8.73 18.87
N THR A 390 20.40 9.08 17.64
CA THR A 390 21.48 8.53 16.81
C THR A 390 22.72 9.44 16.80
N ALA A 391 23.82 8.96 16.27
CA ALA A 391 25.05 9.73 16.09
C ALA A 391 25.19 10.31 14.67
N SER A 392 24.32 9.93 13.74
CA SER A 392 24.30 10.36 12.35
C SER A 392 22.84 10.55 11.90
N ASP A 393 22.61 11.53 11.03
CA ASP A 393 21.30 11.76 10.39
C ASP A 393 20.96 10.66 9.36
N ASP A 394 21.95 9.88 8.93
CA ASP A 394 21.76 8.72 8.06
C ASP A 394 21.27 7.47 8.80
N VAL A 395 21.19 7.50 10.12
CA VAL A 395 20.71 6.38 10.93
C VAL A 395 19.36 6.70 11.52
N ILE A 396 18.37 5.86 11.24
CA ILE A 396 17.10 5.84 11.96
C ILE A 396 17.17 4.83 13.10
N ALA A 397 16.63 5.19 14.27
CA ALA A 397 16.50 4.28 15.40
C ALA A 397 15.27 4.65 16.23
N PHE A 398 14.39 3.69 16.46
CA PHE A 398 13.18 3.90 17.24
C PHE A 398 12.76 2.65 18.00
N ARG A 399 11.86 2.86 18.95
CA ARG A 399 11.21 1.81 19.73
C ARG A 399 9.70 1.85 19.50
N ARG A 400 9.09 0.69 19.38
CA ARG A 400 7.65 0.50 19.50
C ARG A 400 7.40 -0.64 20.52
N GLY A 401 6.97 -0.29 21.72
CA GLY A 401 6.86 -1.26 22.81
C GLY A 401 8.17 -2.01 23.07
N ASN A 402 8.16 -3.34 22.92
CA ASN A 402 9.33 -4.20 23.11
C ASN A 402 10.11 -4.47 21.82
N VAL A 403 9.86 -3.70 20.75
CA VAL A 403 10.61 -3.79 19.49
C VAL A 403 11.46 -2.55 19.30
N ILE A 404 12.76 -2.72 19.04
CA ILE A 404 13.68 -1.63 18.65
C ILE A 404 14.16 -1.91 17.21
N THR A 405 14.00 -0.94 16.35
CA THR A 405 14.52 -0.98 14.96
C THR A 405 15.62 0.06 14.80
N VAL A 406 16.70 -0.35 14.11
CA VAL A 406 17.83 0.52 13.76
C VAL A 406 18.21 0.23 12.31
N ALA A 407 18.43 1.26 11.48
CA ALA A 407 18.94 1.09 10.13
C ALA A 407 19.89 2.23 9.73
N ASN A 408 20.97 1.89 9.03
CA ASN A 408 21.83 2.85 8.36
C ASN A 408 21.40 2.98 6.90
N LEU A 409 20.79 4.11 6.56
CA LEU A 409 20.31 4.42 5.21
C LEU A 409 21.28 5.33 4.43
N GLY A 410 22.46 5.58 4.99
CA GLY A 410 23.50 6.40 4.37
C GLY A 410 24.41 5.60 3.44
N LYS A 411 25.33 6.32 2.80
CA LYS A 411 26.31 5.76 1.85
C LYS A 411 27.62 5.28 2.50
N THR A 412 27.81 5.52 3.79
CA THR A 412 29.06 5.20 4.49
C THR A 412 28.80 4.42 5.77
N ALA A 413 29.82 3.68 6.21
CA ALA A 413 29.80 3.04 7.52
C ALA A 413 29.86 4.10 8.62
N VAL A 414 28.94 4.03 9.58
CA VAL A 414 28.80 5.02 10.65
C VAL A 414 28.63 4.38 12.03
N LYS A 415 29.02 5.10 13.06
CA LYS A 415 28.66 4.78 14.44
C LYS A 415 27.17 5.09 14.63
N PRO A 416 26.31 4.12 15.01
CA PRO A 416 24.86 4.37 15.07
C PRO A 416 24.45 5.28 16.23
N PHE A 417 25.13 5.22 17.38
CA PHE A 417 24.73 5.96 18.58
C PHE A 417 25.89 6.69 19.25
N LYS A 418 25.65 7.89 19.77
CA LYS A 418 26.54 8.53 20.75
C LYS A 418 26.50 7.75 22.07
N LYS A 419 25.30 7.39 22.53
CA LYS A 419 25.03 6.54 23.67
C LYS A 419 24.03 5.47 23.25
N ALA A 420 24.45 4.21 23.23
CA ALA A 420 23.62 3.10 22.81
C ALA A 420 22.40 2.92 23.75
N PRO A 421 21.23 2.56 23.19
CA PRO A 421 20.06 2.18 23.99
C PRO A 421 20.37 0.89 24.77
N SER A 422 19.67 0.70 25.90
CA SER A 422 19.73 -0.59 26.59
C SER A 422 18.93 -1.64 25.80
N VAL A 423 19.62 -2.72 25.43
CA VAL A 423 19.04 -3.92 24.80
C VAL A 423 19.16 -5.15 25.69
N LYS A 424 19.37 -4.93 27.00
CA LYS A 424 19.50 -6.01 27.98
C LYS A 424 18.20 -6.84 28.03
N GLY A 425 18.34 -8.15 27.93
CA GLY A 425 17.18 -9.06 27.90
C GLY A 425 16.45 -9.15 26.56
N MET A 426 16.96 -8.46 25.53
CA MET A 426 16.40 -8.53 24.17
C MET A 426 17.16 -9.54 23.32
N THR A 427 16.53 -10.00 22.27
CA THR A 427 17.08 -10.88 21.24
C THR A 427 17.20 -10.13 19.92
N ASN A 428 18.29 -10.31 19.20
CA ASN A 428 18.41 -9.88 17.81
C ASN A 428 17.50 -10.81 16.97
N TRP A 429 16.45 -10.22 16.40
CA TRP A 429 15.44 -10.96 15.65
C TRP A 429 16.00 -11.70 14.43
N THR A 430 16.99 -11.09 13.72
CA THR A 430 17.59 -11.70 12.53
C THR A 430 18.36 -12.98 12.87
N THR A 431 19.10 -12.97 13.99
CA THR A 431 20.02 -14.06 14.35
C THR A 431 19.52 -15.00 15.44
N GLY A 432 18.46 -14.61 16.17
CA GLY A 432 17.97 -15.31 17.36
C GLY A 432 18.92 -15.28 18.57
N LYS A 433 20.03 -14.51 18.49
CA LYS A 433 21.05 -14.41 19.56
C LYS A 433 20.75 -13.23 20.50
N PRO A 434 21.32 -13.20 21.73
CA PRO A 434 21.21 -12.02 22.58
C PRO A 434 21.58 -10.72 21.84
N ALA A 435 20.80 -9.68 22.06
CA ALA A 435 20.96 -8.40 21.38
C ALA A 435 22.29 -7.73 21.74
N VAL A 436 23.01 -7.28 20.73
CA VAL A 436 24.27 -6.51 20.88
C VAL A 436 24.20 -5.33 19.92
N VAL A 437 24.40 -4.13 20.43
CA VAL A 437 24.50 -2.93 19.60
C VAL A 437 25.91 -2.85 19.00
N PRO A 438 26.08 -2.84 17.66
CA PRO A 438 27.40 -2.78 17.05
C PRO A 438 28.04 -1.40 17.23
N LYS A 439 29.36 -1.34 17.16
CA LYS A 439 30.11 -0.08 17.19
C LYS A 439 29.98 0.70 15.89
N THR A 440 29.77 0.01 14.78
CA THR A 440 29.67 0.57 13.42
C THR A 440 28.60 -0.22 12.67
N MET A 441 27.80 0.46 11.85
CA MET A 441 26.84 -0.13 10.92
C MET A 441 27.24 0.22 9.49
N GLN A 442 27.20 -0.76 8.59
CA GLN A 442 27.45 -0.59 7.17
C GLN A 442 26.24 0.04 6.45
N PRO A 443 26.38 0.63 5.27
CA PRO A 443 25.26 1.04 4.44
C PRO A 443 24.27 -0.11 4.20
N GLY A 444 22.98 0.13 4.41
CA GLY A 444 21.94 -0.87 4.29
C GLY A 444 21.82 -1.86 5.45
N GLU A 445 22.75 -1.83 6.41
CA GLU A 445 22.64 -2.69 7.59
C GLU A 445 21.48 -2.26 8.49
N TYR A 446 20.71 -3.23 8.92
CA TYR A 446 19.58 -3.03 9.84
C TYR A 446 19.63 -4.01 11.01
N LEU A 447 18.96 -3.64 12.09
CA LEU A 447 18.85 -4.44 13.31
C LEU A 447 17.43 -4.31 13.85
N ILE A 448 16.87 -5.44 14.25
CA ILE A 448 15.62 -5.50 14.99
C ILE A 448 15.91 -6.24 16.30
N PHE A 449 15.69 -5.58 17.42
CA PHE A 449 15.78 -6.20 18.74
C PHE A 449 14.37 -6.36 19.31
N VAL A 450 14.08 -7.57 19.79
CA VAL A 450 12.79 -7.92 20.37
C VAL A 450 12.95 -8.32 21.82
N GLY A 451 12.16 -7.70 22.70
CA GLY A 451 12.02 -8.08 24.09
C GLY A 451 10.94 -9.15 24.29
N GLU A 452 10.87 -9.72 25.50
CA GLU A 452 9.79 -10.60 25.94
C GLU A 452 8.45 -9.86 26.11
#